data_e8189445bbfcba27e27e868a7e8099f2
#
_entry.id   e8189445bbfcba27e27e868a7e8099f2
#
_cell.length_a   1.000
_cell.length_b   1.000
_cell.length_c   1.000
_cell.angle_alpha   90.00
_cell.angle_beta   90.00
_cell.angle_gamma   90.00
#
_symmetry.space_group_name_H-M   'P 1'
#
loop_
_entity.id
_entity.type
_entity.pdbx_description
1 polymer ?
#
loop_
_entity_poly.entity_id
_entity_poly.type
_entity_poly.pdbx_seq_one_letter_code
_entity_poly.pdbx_strand_id
1 'polypeptide(L)'
;MSEDAAGRVPAMVDTVYRSESRRVLATLIRLLGDFDLAEEALHDAFTAALERWPRDGVPANPRTWLVSAGRFKAIDALRRRARFDASLGQIADQLDAAAGDTAPQEEEGVADDRLRLIFTCCHPALPPDAQVALTLREVCGLTTEEIAHAYLTTPPTVAQRIVRAKAKIRDARIPYQLPSVADLPDRLDTVLHVIYLVFNEGYSASSGATLVRHDLSGEAIRLGRLLVELLPEPEAAGLLALMLLHESRRAARTSPSGELVLLDDQDRTRWNQEQIAEGQALVERALASRRFGPYTLQAAIAAVHAEAASAAATDWPQIVGLYDVLLRADPSPVVELNRAAAVALRDGPAAGLALIEAILARGDLAEYHLAHSARADLCRRLGRIADARASYERALALARQAPERRFLERRLAELGS
;
A
#
# COMPACT_ATOMS: atom_id res chain seq x y z
N MET A 1 -21.48 22.21 37.09
CA MET A 1 -20.72 21.53 36.01
C MET A 1 -21.53 21.69 34.74
N SER A 2 -21.05 22.49 33.79
CA SER A 2 -21.84 22.92 32.63
C SER A 2 -22.04 21.78 31.63
N GLU A 3 -23.22 21.70 31.02
CA GLU A 3 -23.58 20.79 29.91
C GLU A 3 -22.54 20.80 28.75
N ASP A 4 -21.80 21.89 28.60
CA ASP A 4 -20.71 22.08 27.65
C ASP A 4 -19.48 21.15 27.88
N ALA A 5 -19.25 20.70 29.10
CA ALA A 5 -18.14 19.78 29.43
C ALA A 5 -18.47 18.31 29.07
N ALA A 6 -19.74 17.93 29.20
CA ALA A 6 -20.19 16.58 28.91
C ALA A 6 -20.17 16.23 27.40
N GLY A 7 -20.37 17.23 26.53
CA GLY A 7 -20.29 17.07 25.08
C GLY A 7 -18.87 17.11 24.51
N ARG A 8 -17.91 17.74 25.21
CA ARG A 8 -16.50 17.88 24.74
C ARG A 8 -15.67 16.61 24.91
N VAL A 9 -15.94 15.82 25.94
CA VAL A 9 -15.13 14.63 26.24
C VAL A 9 -15.30 13.51 25.20
N PRO A 10 -16.52 13.15 24.76
CA PRO A 10 -16.67 12.18 23.66
C PRO A 10 -15.96 12.59 22.38
N ALA A 11 -16.02 13.87 22.00
CA ALA A 11 -15.31 14.40 20.82
C ALA A 11 -13.79 14.33 20.98
N MET A 12 -13.28 14.56 22.21
CA MET A 12 -11.85 14.45 22.51
C MET A 12 -11.39 13.01 22.53
N VAL A 13 -12.17 12.08 23.09
CA VAL A 13 -11.90 10.63 23.04
C VAL A 13 -11.88 10.13 21.58
N ASP A 14 -12.80 10.59 20.72
CA ASP A 14 -12.81 10.29 19.30
C ASP A 14 -11.54 10.79 18.59
N THR A 15 -11.09 12.01 18.92
CA THR A 15 -9.83 12.56 18.40
C THR A 15 -8.64 11.71 18.83
N VAL A 16 -8.53 11.34 20.12
CA VAL A 16 -7.48 10.47 20.63
C VAL A 16 -7.57 9.07 20.02
N TYR A 17 -8.78 8.55 19.82
CA TYR A 17 -8.97 7.25 19.15
C TYR A 17 -8.37 7.27 17.75
N ARG A 18 -8.69 8.27 16.95
CA ARG A 18 -8.19 8.39 15.57
C ARG A 18 -6.66 8.55 15.50
N SER A 19 -6.06 9.30 16.43
CA SER A 19 -4.61 9.56 16.41
C SER A 19 -3.79 8.46 17.07
N GLU A 20 -4.29 7.82 18.14
CA GLU A 20 -3.48 6.99 19.02
C GLU A 20 -3.86 5.50 19.01
N SER A 21 -5.07 5.12 18.57
CA SER A 21 -5.55 3.73 18.71
C SER A 21 -4.60 2.70 18.10
N ARG A 22 -4.02 2.97 16.93
CA ARG A 22 -3.10 2.04 16.24
C ARG A 22 -1.74 1.94 16.93
N ARG A 23 -1.28 3.05 17.52
CA ARG A 23 -0.05 3.07 18.33
C ARG A 23 -0.22 2.29 19.62
N VAL A 24 -1.35 2.52 20.31
CA VAL A 24 -1.71 1.76 21.52
C VAL A 24 -1.86 0.28 21.20
N LEU A 25 -2.55 -0.08 20.11
CA LEU A 25 -2.73 -1.46 19.68
C LEU A 25 -1.38 -2.15 19.43
N ALA A 26 -0.48 -1.53 18.68
CA ALA A 26 0.85 -2.09 18.40
C ALA A 26 1.62 -2.39 19.70
N THR A 27 1.58 -1.46 20.67
CA THR A 27 2.21 -1.67 21.96
C THR A 27 1.53 -2.78 22.77
N LEU A 28 0.18 -2.85 22.76
CA LEU A 28 -0.56 -3.92 23.43
C LEU A 28 -0.27 -5.30 22.80
N ILE A 29 -0.21 -5.40 21.47
CA ILE A 29 0.16 -6.65 20.78
C ILE A 29 1.55 -7.12 21.23
N ARG A 30 2.55 -6.22 21.28
CA ARG A 30 3.88 -6.55 21.77
C ARG A 30 3.87 -7.03 23.22
N LEU A 31 3.12 -6.35 24.08
CA LEU A 31 3.07 -6.66 25.52
C LEU A 31 2.32 -7.96 25.82
N LEU A 32 1.23 -8.22 25.10
CA LEU A 32 0.32 -9.34 25.35
C LEU A 32 0.63 -10.57 24.49
N GLY A 33 1.35 -10.40 23.36
CA GLY A 33 1.72 -11.48 22.45
C GLY A 33 0.55 -12.09 21.67
N ASP A 34 -0.62 -11.46 21.70
CA ASP A 34 -1.83 -11.96 21.05
C ASP A 34 -2.66 -10.80 20.49
N PHE A 35 -3.10 -10.90 19.23
CA PHE A 35 -3.87 -9.85 18.54
C PHE A 35 -5.26 -9.67 19.14
N ASP A 36 -5.96 -10.79 19.39
CA ASP A 36 -7.36 -10.75 19.80
C ASP A 36 -7.46 -10.20 21.24
N LEU A 37 -6.52 -10.62 22.12
CA LEU A 37 -6.40 -10.09 23.47
C LEU A 37 -6.03 -8.59 23.47
N ALA A 38 -5.17 -8.16 22.55
CA ALA A 38 -4.78 -6.76 22.43
C ALA A 38 -5.94 -5.88 21.90
N GLU A 39 -6.74 -6.37 20.96
CA GLU A 39 -7.95 -5.67 20.48
C GLU A 39 -9.01 -5.53 21.60
N GLU A 40 -9.25 -6.61 22.37
CA GLU A 40 -10.13 -6.58 23.54
C GLU A 40 -9.62 -5.55 24.58
N ALA A 41 -8.32 -5.59 24.89
CA ALA A 41 -7.70 -4.66 25.80
C ALA A 41 -7.75 -3.20 25.34
N LEU A 42 -7.59 -2.94 24.04
CA LEU A 42 -7.75 -1.61 23.44
C LEU A 42 -9.17 -1.09 23.62
N HIS A 43 -10.17 -1.94 23.30
CA HIS A 43 -11.58 -1.59 23.47
C HIS A 43 -11.90 -1.24 24.90
N ASP A 44 -11.47 -2.08 25.85
CA ASP A 44 -11.66 -1.87 27.28
C ASP A 44 -10.97 -0.60 27.80
N ALA A 45 -9.78 -0.27 27.26
CA ALA A 45 -9.06 0.95 27.61
C ALA A 45 -9.82 2.21 27.18
N PHE A 46 -10.37 2.24 25.96
CA PHE A 46 -11.17 3.36 25.48
C PHE A 46 -12.52 3.45 26.19
N THR A 47 -13.14 2.33 26.55
CA THR A 47 -14.34 2.30 27.39
C THR A 47 -14.05 2.92 28.76
N ALA A 48 -12.95 2.56 29.39
CA ALA A 48 -12.52 3.16 30.65
C ALA A 48 -12.19 4.68 30.51
N ALA A 49 -11.65 5.10 29.38
CA ALA A 49 -11.41 6.51 29.09
C ALA A 49 -12.73 7.31 29.02
N LEU A 50 -13.74 6.78 28.33
CA LEU A 50 -15.08 7.38 28.26
C LEU A 50 -15.75 7.52 29.66
N GLU A 51 -15.47 6.61 30.58
CA GLU A 51 -16.03 6.63 31.94
C GLU A 51 -15.26 7.60 32.87
N ARG A 52 -13.91 7.62 32.75
CA ARG A 52 -13.04 8.34 33.71
C ARG A 52 -12.70 9.75 33.31
N TRP A 53 -12.34 10.00 32.04
CA TRP A 53 -11.89 11.31 31.60
C TRP A 53 -12.93 12.45 31.74
N PRO A 54 -14.25 12.18 31.70
CA PRO A 54 -15.23 13.24 32.06
C PRO A 54 -15.12 13.74 33.48
N ARG A 55 -14.60 12.94 34.42
CA ARG A 55 -14.47 13.29 35.85
C ARG A 55 -13.07 13.75 36.20
N ASP A 56 -12.06 13.03 35.71
CA ASP A 56 -10.66 13.15 36.12
C ASP A 56 -9.86 14.08 35.17
N GLY A 57 -10.44 14.45 34.05
CA GLY A 57 -9.74 15.14 32.95
C GLY A 57 -8.96 14.18 32.06
N VAL A 58 -8.59 14.64 30.85
CA VAL A 58 -7.74 13.87 29.94
C VAL A 58 -6.30 13.93 30.48
N PRO A 59 -5.61 12.77 30.64
CA PRO A 59 -4.25 12.75 31.14
C PRO A 59 -3.29 13.47 30.19
N ALA A 60 -2.18 13.99 30.73
CA ALA A 60 -1.14 14.66 29.94
C ALA A 60 -0.56 13.77 28.83
N ASN A 61 -0.46 12.46 29.08
CA ASN A 61 -0.11 11.46 28.08
C ASN A 61 -1.23 10.42 27.96
N PRO A 62 -2.21 10.66 27.05
CA PRO A 62 -3.35 9.75 26.83
C PRO A 62 -2.92 8.35 26.40
N ARG A 63 -1.86 8.23 25.58
CA ARG A 63 -1.34 6.95 25.08
C ARG A 63 -0.87 6.07 26.20
N THR A 64 0.05 6.56 27.05
CA THR A 64 0.57 5.80 28.20
C THR A 64 -0.54 5.34 29.13
N TRP A 65 -1.52 6.22 29.36
CA TRP A 65 -2.69 5.87 30.17
C TRP A 65 -3.51 4.73 29.54
N LEU A 66 -3.76 4.79 28.22
CA LEU A 66 -4.52 3.77 27.48
C LEU A 66 -3.79 2.43 27.45
N VAL A 67 -2.47 2.41 27.23
CA VAL A 67 -1.65 1.19 27.29
C VAL A 67 -1.73 0.57 28.68
N SER A 68 -1.55 1.36 29.74
CA SER A 68 -1.63 0.90 31.12
C SER A 68 -3.00 0.35 31.49
N ALA A 69 -4.08 1.07 31.09
CA ALA A 69 -5.45 0.65 31.32
C ALA A 69 -5.78 -0.64 30.58
N GLY A 70 -5.42 -0.74 29.29
CA GLY A 70 -5.63 -1.94 28.48
C GLY A 70 -4.88 -3.15 29.03
N ARG A 71 -3.60 -2.98 29.37
CA ARG A 71 -2.80 -4.04 29.99
C ARG A 71 -3.41 -4.53 31.30
N PHE A 72 -3.80 -3.63 32.19
CA PHE A 72 -4.45 -3.99 33.46
C PHE A 72 -5.73 -4.80 33.21
N LYS A 73 -6.57 -4.36 32.28
CA LYS A 73 -7.82 -5.07 31.91
C LYS A 73 -7.55 -6.45 31.33
N ALA A 74 -6.52 -6.59 30.48
CA ALA A 74 -6.13 -7.88 29.92
C ALA A 74 -5.66 -8.86 31.01
N ILE A 75 -4.81 -8.39 31.93
CA ILE A 75 -4.35 -9.21 33.07
C ILE A 75 -5.53 -9.67 33.95
N ASP A 76 -6.45 -8.77 34.25
CA ASP A 76 -7.64 -9.08 35.03
C ASP A 76 -8.58 -10.08 34.31
N ALA A 77 -8.72 -9.95 32.97
CA ALA A 77 -9.47 -10.90 32.15
C ALA A 77 -8.80 -12.28 32.13
N LEU A 78 -7.48 -12.34 31.97
CA LEU A 78 -6.71 -13.60 32.03
C LEU A 78 -6.82 -14.28 33.40
N ARG A 79 -6.70 -13.53 34.50
CA ARG A 79 -6.87 -14.05 35.86
C ARG A 79 -8.26 -14.59 36.12
N ARG A 80 -9.30 -13.96 35.56
CA ARG A 80 -10.67 -14.48 35.65
C ARG A 80 -10.84 -15.78 34.86
N ARG A 81 -10.25 -15.86 33.64
CA ARG A 81 -10.26 -17.07 32.80
C ARG A 81 -9.42 -18.20 33.41
N ALA A 82 -8.33 -17.88 34.13
CA ALA A 82 -7.45 -18.83 34.80
C ALA A 82 -8.13 -19.68 35.89
N ARG A 83 -9.30 -19.28 36.37
CA ARG A 83 -10.11 -20.14 37.26
C ARG A 83 -10.53 -21.45 36.58
N PHE A 84 -10.51 -21.49 35.24
CA PHE A 84 -10.87 -22.65 34.43
C PHE A 84 -9.68 -23.28 33.69
N ASP A 85 -8.53 -22.59 33.64
CA ASP A 85 -7.31 -23.03 32.97
C ASP A 85 -6.07 -22.46 33.68
N ALA A 86 -5.34 -23.32 34.39
CA ALA A 86 -4.16 -22.92 35.20
C ALA A 86 -3.03 -22.29 34.37
N SER A 87 -2.93 -22.59 33.06
CA SER A 87 -1.93 -22.01 32.16
C SER A 87 -2.11 -20.50 31.96
N LEU A 88 -3.34 -20.02 31.97
CA LEU A 88 -3.65 -18.59 31.82
C LEU A 88 -3.25 -17.77 33.07
N GLY A 89 -3.23 -18.37 34.24
CA GLY A 89 -2.77 -17.75 35.47
C GLY A 89 -1.27 -17.42 35.40
N GLN A 90 -0.45 -18.36 34.93
CA GLN A 90 0.99 -18.15 34.75
C GLN A 90 1.31 -17.04 33.75
N ILE A 91 0.55 -16.94 32.64
CA ILE A 91 0.66 -15.86 31.66
C ILE A 91 0.33 -14.52 32.32
N ALA A 92 -0.76 -14.44 33.10
CA ALA A 92 -1.15 -13.22 33.79
C ALA A 92 -0.07 -12.75 34.78
N ASP A 93 0.53 -13.66 35.54
CA ASP A 93 1.59 -13.35 36.53
C ASP A 93 2.89 -12.89 35.82
N GLN A 94 3.25 -13.49 34.68
CA GLN A 94 4.39 -13.06 33.87
C GLN A 94 4.18 -11.65 33.30
N LEU A 95 2.98 -11.33 32.82
CA LEU A 95 2.64 -10.01 32.32
C LEU A 95 2.62 -8.94 33.42
N ASP A 96 2.24 -9.30 34.64
CA ASP A 96 2.22 -8.39 35.79
C ASP A 96 3.66 -8.12 36.30
N ALA A 97 4.49 -9.15 36.38
CA ALA A 97 5.90 -9.03 36.77
C ALA A 97 6.71 -8.11 35.82
N ALA A 98 6.44 -8.21 34.51
CA ALA A 98 7.03 -7.32 33.51
C ALA A 98 6.51 -5.87 33.58
N ALA A 99 5.50 -5.56 34.42
CA ALA A 99 4.99 -4.22 34.63
C ALA A 99 5.90 -3.33 35.50
N GLY A 100 6.69 -3.94 36.38
CA GLY A 100 7.59 -3.23 37.30
C GLY A 100 8.80 -2.59 36.62
N ASP A 101 9.13 -2.97 35.40
CA ASP A 101 10.37 -2.59 34.70
C ASP A 101 10.14 -1.56 33.56
N THR A 102 8.90 -1.13 33.36
CA THR A 102 8.57 -0.16 32.31
C THR A 102 8.40 1.26 32.87
N ALA A 103 9.53 1.89 33.22
CA ALA A 103 9.60 3.36 33.21
C ALA A 103 9.67 3.83 31.74
N PRO A 104 9.03 4.93 31.36
CA PRO A 104 8.77 5.27 29.98
C PRO A 104 10.02 5.79 29.26
N GLN A 105 10.53 5.00 28.32
CA GLN A 105 11.27 5.51 27.16
C GLN A 105 10.24 5.70 26.05
N GLU A 106 9.59 6.88 26.02
CA GLU A 106 8.21 7.00 25.55
C GLU A 106 8.03 7.20 24.04
N GLU A 107 9.01 7.65 23.25
CA GLU A 107 8.81 7.90 21.81
C GLU A 107 9.51 6.89 20.91
N GLU A 108 10.74 6.53 21.20
CA GLU A 108 11.49 5.55 20.39
C GLU A 108 10.87 4.15 20.45
N GLY A 109 10.40 3.72 21.62
CA GLY A 109 9.78 2.40 21.79
C GLY A 109 8.46 2.22 21.02
N VAL A 110 7.67 3.28 20.86
CA VAL A 110 6.37 3.22 20.15
C VAL A 110 6.54 3.23 18.63
N ALA A 111 7.50 3.98 18.12
CA ALA A 111 7.88 3.94 16.71
C ALA A 111 8.31 2.52 16.33
N ASP A 112 9.11 1.91 17.17
CA ASP A 112 9.60 0.55 17.05
C ASP A 112 8.48 -0.51 17.11
N ASP A 113 7.46 -0.35 17.96
CA ASP A 113 6.31 -1.26 18.05
C ASP A 113 5.47 -1.26 16.78
N ARG A 114 5.29 -0.10 16.15
CA ARG A 114 4.58 -0.01 14.86
C ARG A 114 5.35 -0.71 13.75
N LEU A 115 6.67 -0.52 13.71
CA LEU A 115 7.52 -1.18 12.74
C LEU A 115 7.51 -2.71 12.95
N ARG A 116 7.59 -3.17 14.20
CA ARG A 116 7.43 -4.59 14.54
C ARG A 116 6.11 -5.16 14.04
N LEU A 117 5.01 -4.42 14.23
CA LEU A 117 3.69 -4.83 13.75
C LEU A 117 3.66 -4.95 12.22
N ILE A 118 4.23 -3.98 11.50
CA ILE A 118 4.33 -4.02 10.02
C ILE A 118 5.07 -5.29 9.58
N PHE A 119 6.26 -5.56 10.13
CA PHE A 119 7.03 -6.75 9.79
C PHE A 119 6.32 -8.06 10.17
N THR A 120 5.54 -8.05 11.24
CA THR A 120 4.75 -9.22 11.64
C THR A 120 3.59 -9.46 10.68
N CYS A 121 2.83 -8.42 10.30
CA CYS A 121 1.73 -8.53 9.33
C CYS A 121 2.21 -8.94 7.93
N CYS A 122 3.40 -8.50 7.53
CA CYS A 122 4.04 -8.83 6.25
C CYS A 122 4.99 -10.03 6.35
N HIS A 123 4.81 -10.94 7.33
CA HIS A 123 5.70 -12.09 7.49
C HIS A 123 5.57 -13.07 6.31
N PRO A 124 6.69 -13.55 5.69
CA PRO A 124 6.66 -14.40 4.49
C PRO A 124 6.00 -15.77 4.70
N ALA A 125 5.79 -16.20 5.94
CA ALA A 125 4.99 -17.40 6.23
C ALA A 125 3.50 -17.21 6.01
N LEU A 126 3.03 -15.98 5.79
CA LEU A 126 1.63 -15.66 5.46
C LEU A 126 1.47 -15.57 3.94
N PRO A 127 0.34 -16.01 3.36
CA PRO A 127 0.03 -15.76 1.95
C PRO A 127 -0.10 -14.25 1.66
N PRO A 128 0.25 -13.77 0.44
CA PRO A 128 0.23 -12.35 0.11
C PRO A 128 -1.11 -11.65 0.37
N ASP A 129 -2.23 -12.30 0.04
CA ASP A 129 -3.57 -11.76 0.28
C ASP A 129 -3.93 -11.64 1.78
N ALA A 130 -3.36 -12.51 2.61
CA ALA A 130 -3.49 -12.42 4.07
C ALA A 130 -2.58 -11.33 4.66
N GLN A 131 -1.36 -11.16 4.12
CA GLN A 131 -0.46 -10.05 4.50
C GLN A 131 -1.13 -8.69 4.24
N VAL A 132 -1.69 -8.51 3.05
CA VAL A 132 -2.41 -7.29 2.66
C VAL A 132 -3.60 -7.05 3.60
N ALA A 133 -4.48 -8.05 3.78
CA ALA A 133 -5.67 -7.90 4.62
C ALA A 133 -5.32 -7.58 6.07
N LEU A 134 -4.32 -8.26 6.63
CA LEU A 134 -3.88 -8.05 8.01
C LEU A 134 -3.21 -6.67 8.18
N THR A 135 -2.38 -6.23 7.23
CA THR A 135 -1.74 -4.91 7.27
C THR A 135 -2.78 -3.79 7.20
N LEU A 136 -3.75 -3.88 6.29
CA LEU A 136 -4.82 -2.89 6.21
C LEU A 136 -5.66 -2.84 7.49
N ARG A 137 -5.95 -3.98 8.09
CA ARG A 137 -6.73 -4.06 9.33
C ARG A 137 -5.96 -3.52 10.53
N GLU A 138 -4.77 -4.05 10.80
CA GLU A 138 -4.07 -3.84 12.08
C GLU A 138 -3.19 -2.58 12.05
N VAL A 139 -2.56 -2.27 10.93
CA VAL A 139 -1.66 -1.11 10.79
C VAL A 139 -2.41 0.12 10.28
N CYS A 140 -3.20 -0.03 9.21
CA CYS A 140 -3.94 1.09 8.62
C CYS A 140 -5.28 1.36 9.33
N GLY A 141 -5.87 0.37 9.98
CA GLY A 141 -7.10 0.53 10.77
C GLY A 141 -8.39 0.47 9.98
N LEU A 142 -8.34 -0.07 8.75
CA LEU A 142 -9.54 -0.25 7.94
C LEU A 142 -10.46 -1.31 8.57
N THR A 143 -11.75 -1.14 8.37
CA THR A 143 -12.74 -2.15 8.75
C THR A 143 -12.73 -3.32 7.77
N THR A 144 -13.27 -4.45 8.19
CA THR A 144 -13.40 -5.63 7.32
C THR A 144 -14.25 -5.33 6.08
N GLU A 145 -15.26 -4.48 6.23
CA GLU A 145 -16.16 -4.03 5.18
C GLU A 145 -15.43 -3.15 4.16
N GLU A 146 -14.62 -2.20 4.63
CA GLU A 146 -13.79 -1.33 3.77
C GLU A 146 -12.78 -2.14 2.97
N ILE A 147 -12.09 -3.10 3.60
CA ILE A 147 -11.15 -3.99 2.92
C ILE A 147 -11.89 -4.86 1.90
N ALA A 148 -13.05 -5.43 2.26
CA ALA A 148 -13.85 -6.26 1.36
C ALA A 148 -14.33 -5.45 0.14
N HIS A 149 -14.80 -4.23 0.37
CA HIS A 149 -15.19 -3.32 -0.71
C HIS A 149 -14.01 -2.99 -1.62
N ALA A 150 -12.85 -2.70 -1.03
CA ALA A 150 -11.63 -2.36 -1.76
C ALA A 150 -11.14 -3.48 -2.69
N TYR A 151 -11.28 -4.74 -2.28
CA TYR A 151 -10.81 -5.90 -3.05
C TYR A 151 -11.93 -6.65 -3.77
N LEU A 152 -13.14 -6.06 -3.91
CA LEU A 152 -14.31 -6.65 -4.56
C LEU A 152 -14.60 -8.09 -4.09
N THR A 153 -14.48 -8.28 -2.79
CA THR A 153 -14.75 -9.55 -2.11
C THR A 153 -15.84 -9.37 -1.05
N THR A 154 -16.13 -10.39 -0.28
CA THR A 154 -17.15 -10.31 0.77
C THR A 154 -16.52 -10.11 2.15
N PRO A 155 -17.16 -9.38 3.08
CA PRO A 155 -16.66 -9.21 4.45
C PRO A 155 -16.36 -10.55 5.15
N PRO A 156 -17.17 -11.62 5.04
CA PRO A 156 -16.83 -12.92 5.60
C PRO A 156 -15.51 -13.51 5.06
N THR A 157 -15.23 -13.31 3.76
CA THR A 157 -13.97 -13.78 3.15
C THR A 157 -12.76 -13.06 3.76
N VAL A 158 -12.84 -11.75 3.91
CA VAL A 158 -11.76 -10.94 4.53
C VAL A 158 -11.60 -11.32 6.01
N ALA A 159 -12.71 -11.42 6.76
CA ALA A 159 -12.67 -11.83 8.17
C ALA A 159 -11.99 -13.19 8.33
N GLN A 160 -12.33 -14.18 7.48
CA GLN A 160 -11.70 -15.49 7.52
C GLN A 160 -10.21 -15.46 7.19
N ARG A 161 -9.77 -14.60 6.24
CA ARG A 161 -8.34 -14.40 5.93
C ARG A 161 -7.59 -13.85 7.14
N ILE A 162 -8.14 -12.82 7.78
CA ILE A 162 -7.55 -12.19 8.98
C ILE A 162 -7.46 -13.20 10.13
N VAL A 163 -8.53 -13.92 10.42
CA VAL A 163 -8.56 -14.95 11.49
C VAL A 163 -7.52 -16.04 11.23
N ARG A 164 -7.41 -16.54 9.99
CA ARG A 164 -6.40 -17.55 9.64
C ARG A 164 -4.98 -16.99 9.72
N ALA A 165 -4.76 -15.73 9.34
CA ALA A 165 -3.46 -15.07 9.47
C ALA A 165 -3.04 -14.93 10.94
N LYS A 166 -3.94 -14.44 11.81
CA LYS A 166 -3.72 -14.35 13.27
C LYS A 166 -3.43 -15.72 13.89
N ALA A 167 -4.23 -16.74 13.53
CA ALA A 167 -4.00 -18.12 13.96
C ALA A 167 -2.62 -18.63 13.51
N LYS A 168 -2.25 -18.40 12.25
CA LYS A 168 -0.93 -18.80 11.73
C LYS A 168 0.23 -18.12 12.46
N ILE A 169 0.11 -16.83 12.79
CA ILE A 169 1.10 -16.08 13.57
C ILE A 169 1.27 -16.72 14.95
N ARG A 170 0.16 -16.99 15.65
CA ARG A 170 0.15 -17.62 16.97
C ARG A 170 0.72 -19.04 16.93
N ASP A 171 0.22 -19.88 16.01
CA ASP A 171 0.56 -21.31 15.96
C ASP A 171 2.02 -21.54 15.53
N ALA A 172 2.51 -20.71 14.59
CA ALA A 172 3.90 -20.72 14.15
C ALA A 172 4.83 -19.93 15.11
N ARG A 173 4.31 -19.32 16.18
CA ARG A 173 5.04 -18.49 17.14
C ARG A 173 5.88 -17.41 16.45
N ILE A 174 5.30 -16.75 15.44
CA ILE A 174 5.97 -15.66 14.74
C ILE A 174 6.22 -14.53 15.74
N PRO A 175 7.50 -14.12 15.94
CA PRO A 175 7.81 -13.16 16.99
C PRO A 175 7.44 -11.73 16.58
N TYR A 176 6.96 -10.93 17.55
CA TYR A 176 6.74 -9.49 17.40
C TYR A 176 8.05 -8.73 17.61
N GLN A 177 8.97 -8.87 16.66
CA GLN A 177 10.29 -8.24 16.72
C GLN A 177 10.73 -7.74 15.35
N LEU A 178 11.70 -6.83 15.35
CA LEU A 178 12.34 -6.42 14.11
C LEU A 178 13.17 -7.59 13.56
N PRO A 179 13.28 -7.69 12.21
CA PRO A 179 14.19 -8.66 11.60
C PRO A 179 15.63 -8.42 12.06
N SER A 180 16.45 -9.47 12.05
CA SER A 180 17.89 -9.30 12.18
C SER A 180 18.44 -8.45 11.03
N VAL A 181 19.62 -7.85 11.21
CA VAL A 181 20.29 -7.08 10.14
C VAL A 181 20.50 -7.93 8.88
N ALA A 182 20.73 -9.24 9.04
CA ALA A 182 20.90 -10.16 7.92
C ALA A 182 19.58 -10.44 7.17
N ASP A 183 18.46 -10.52 7.89
CA ASP A 183 17.15 -10.84 7.31
C ASP A 183 16.41 -9.58 6.84
N LEU A 184 16.87 -8.39 7.24
CA LEU A 184 16.17 -7.14 7.00
C LEU A 184 15.91 -6.87 5.50
N PRO A 185 16.85 -7.10 4.55
CA PRO A 185 16.58 -6.85 3.14
C PRO A 185 15.39 -7.65 2.61
N ASP A 186 15.38 -8.97 2.77
CA ASP A 186 14.31 -9.85 2.28
C ASP A 186 12.97 -9.54 2.95
N ARG A 187 13.01 -9.18 4.23
CA ARG A 187 11.81 -8.82 4.99
C ARG A 187 11.27 -7.46 4.57
N LEU A 188 12.15 -6.50 4.27
CA LEU A 188 11.78 -5.19 3.75
C LEU A 188 11.15 -5.31 2.37
N ASP A 189 11.71 -6.12 1.48
CA ASP A 189 11.15 -6.37 0.15
C ASP A 189 9.71 -6.87 0.23
N THR A 190 9.42 -7.77 1.17
CA THR A 190 8.04 -8.24 1.41
C THR A 190 7.12 -7.10 1.86
N VAL A 191 7.58 -6.23 2.76
CA VAL A 191 6.81 -5.05 3.22
C VAL A 191 6.55 -4.09 2.06
N LEU A 192 7.58 -3.77 1.28
CA LEU A 192 7.47 -2.89 0.12
C LEU A 192 6.49 -3.45 -0.90
N HIS A 193 6.55 -4.77 -1.15
CA HIS A 193 5.62 -5.45 -2.06
C HIS A 193 4.16 -5.34 -1.59
N VAL A 194 3.90 -5.54 -0.29
CA VAL A 194 2.54 -5.40 0.28
C VAL A 194 2.03 -3.97 0.11
N ILE A 195 2.85 -2.95 0.42
CA ILE A 195 2.48 -1.54 0.24
C ILE A 195 2.18 -1.24 -1.23
N TYR A 196 3.02 -1.75 -2.14
CA TYR A 196 2.84 -1.59 -3.57
C TYR A 196 1.56 -2.25 -4.09
N LEU A 197 1.20 -3.45 -3.60
CA LEU A 197 -0.06 -4.10 -3.94
C LEU A 197 -1.28 -3.28 -3.49
N VAL A 198 -1.24 -2.71 -2.28
CA VAL A 198 -2.30 -1.83 -1.78
C VAL A 198 -2.42 -0.58 -2.64
N PHE A 199 -1.30 0.03 -2.99
CA PHE A 199 -1.27 1.21 -3.86
C PHE A 199 -1.84 0.90 -5.24
N ASN A 200 -1.40 -0.18 -5.88
CA ASN A 200 -1.85 -0.56 -7.22
C ASN A 200 -3.35 -0.79 -7.27
N GLU A 201 -3.93 -1.46 -6.28
CA GLU A 201 -5.38 -1.64 -6.20
C GLU A 201 -6.13 -0.31 -6.01
N GLY A 202 -5.52 0.64 -5.31
CA GLY A 202 -6.05 2.00 -5.17
C GLY A 202 -5.92 2.84 -6.43
N TYR A 203 -4.78 2.75 -7.11
CA TYR A 203 -4.42 3.54 -8.28
C TYR A 203 -5.07 3.05 -9.57
N SER A 204 -5.18 1.72 -9.74
CA SER A 204 -5.80 1.06 -10.89
C SER A 204 -6.49 -0.21 -10.41
N ALA A 205 -7.76 -0.09 -10.02
CA ALA A 205 -8.51 -1.22 -9.51
C ALA A 205 -8.46 -2.41 -10.48
N SER A 206 -8.26 -3.62 -9.97
CA SER A 206 -8.13 -4.83 -10.79
C SER A 206 -9.42 -5.21 -11.53
N SER A 207 -10.57 -4.66 -11.09
CA SER A 207 -11.89 -4.85 -11.71
C SER A 207 -12.90 -3.83 -11.18
N GLY A 208 -14.03 -3.64 -11.88
CA GLY A 208 -15.13 -2.81 -11.43
C GLY A 208 -15.46 -1.63 -12.33
N ALA A 209 -16.39 -0.78 -11.88
CA ALA A 209 -16.93 0.33 -12.66
C ALA A 209 -16.06 1.60 -12.61
N THR A 210 -15.17 1.71 -11.63
CA THR A 210 -14.27 2.85 -11.42
C THR A 210 -12.81 2.45 -11.56
N LEU A 211 -11.99 3.30 -12.17
CA LEU A 211 -10.55 3.08 -12.35
C LEU A 211 -9.75 3.22 -11.05
N VAL A 212 -10.25 3.98 -10.08
CA VAL A 212 -9.45 4.44 -8.94
C VAL A 212 -10.24 4.30 -7.64
N ARG A 213 -9.57 3.78 -6.62
CA ARG A 213 -10.07 3.68 -5.24
C ARG A 213 -9.20 4.53 -4.34
N HIS A 214 -9.62 5.77 -4.18
CA HIS A 214 -8.84 6.82 -3.51
C HIS A 214 -8.43 6.47 -2.08
N ASP A 215 -9.22 5.67 -1.39
CA ASP A 215 -9.00 5.29 -0.01
C ASP A 215 -7.71 4.45 0.14
N LEU A 216 -7.50 3.50 -0.77
CA LEU A 216 -6.34 2.60 -0.73
C LEU A 216 -5.03 3.27 -1.17
N SER A 217 -5.04 4.09 -2.24
CA SER A 217 -3.82 4.79 -2.65
C SER A 217 -3.36 5.79 -1.58
N GLY A 218 -4.30 6.49 -0.94
CA GLY A 218 -4.03 7.37 0.19
C GLY A 218 -3.44 6.62 1.39
N GLU A 219 -4.01 5.45 1.75
CA GLU A 219 -3.49 4.63 2.85
C GLU A 219 -2.12 4.03 2.55
N ALA A 220 -1.87 3.60 1.31
CA ALA A 220 -0.56 3.12 0.89
C ALA A 220 0.52 4.22 1.00
N ILE A 221 0.22 5.45 0.56
CA ILE A 221 1.11 6.59 0.70
C ILE A 221 1.36 6.92 2.18
N ARG A 222 0.30 6.90 3.02
CA ARG A 222 0.43 7.11 4.47
C ARG A 222 1.32 6.06 5.12
N LEU A 223 1.15 4.80 4.74
CA LEU A 223 1.98 3.68 5.22
C LEU A 223 3.43 3.79 4.71
N GLY A 224 3.62 4.19 3.45
CA GLY A 224 4.94 4.46 2.88
C GLY A 224 5.68 5.58 3.62
N ARG A 225 5.01 6.70 3.95
CA ARG A 225 5.60 7.77 4.77
C ARG A 225 5.99 7.27 6.16
N LEU A 226 5.10 6.50 6.80
CA LEU A 226 5.40 5.89 8.09
C LEU A 226 6.63 4.99 8.01
N LEU A 227 6.73 4.16 6.97
CA LEU A 227 7.87 3.26 6.81
C LEU A 227 9.18 4.05 6.63
N VAL A 228 9.19 5.11 5.80
CA VAL A 228 10.37 5.97 5.60
C VAL A 228 10.77 6.72 6.89
N GLU A 229 9.79 7.12 7.71
CA GLU A 229 10.03 7.73 9.02
C GLU A 229 10.72 6.75 9.99
N LEU A 230 10.20 5.51 10.06
CA LEU A 230 10.67 4.49 11.01
C LEU A 230 11.92 3.75 10.52
N LEU A 231 12.07 3.59 9.20
CA LEU A 231 13.15 2.86 8.56
C LEU A 231 13.55 3.57 7.26
N PRO A 232 14.50 4.52 7.29
CA PRO A 232 14.86 5.38 6.16
C PRO A 232 15.74 4.64 5.13
N GLU A 233 15.29 3.49 4.63
CA GLU A 233 15.97 2.74 3.57
C GLU A 233 15.70 3.35 2.20
N PRO A 234 16.68 3.36 1.27
CA PRO A 234 16.53 3.97 -0.05
C PRO A 234 15.35 3.43 -0.86
N GLU A 235 15.12 2.12 -0.85
CA GLU A 235 13.99 1.51 -1.58
C GLU A 235 12.62 1.83 -0.96
N ALA A 236 12.55 2.05 0.35
CA ALA A 236 11.33 2.56 0.98
C ALA A 236 11.03 4.00 0.50
N ALA A 237 12.07 4.84 0.41
CA ALA A 237 11.96 6.19 -0.17
C ALA A 237 11.60 6.13 -1.67
N GLY A 238 12.19 5.19 -2.43
CA GLY A 238 11.88 4.95 -3.84
C GLY A 238 10.43 4.55 -4.06
N LEU A 239 9.90 3.63 -3.27
CA LEU A 239 8.50 3.24 -3.34
C LEU A 239 7.55 4.40 -2.99
N LEU A 240 7.86 5.17 -1.94
CA LEU A 240 7.05 6.35 -1.60
C LEU A 240 7.05 7.37 -2.74
N ALA A 241 8.22 7.64 -3.33
CA ALA A 241 8.35 8.52 -4.49
C ALA A 241 7.51 8.04 -5.67
N LEU A 242 7.59 6.75 -6.00
CA LEU A 242 6.80 6.13 -7.07
C LEU A 242 5.29 6.35 -6.86
N MET A 243 4.81 6.10 -5.65
CA MET A 243 3.41 6.29 -5.29
C MET A 243 2.98 7.76 -5.41
N LEU A 244 3.79 8.71 -4.91
CA LEU A 244 3.50 10.14 -4.98
C LEU A 244 3.47 10.65 -6.42
N LEU A 245 4.44 10.28 -7.25
CA LEU A 245 4.52 10.69 -8.65
C LEU A 245 3.38 10.12 -9.49
N HIS A 246 2.92 8.89 -9.21
CA HIS A 246 1.73 8.35 -9.85
C HIS A 246 0.45 9.03 -9.35
N GLU A 247 0.31 9.22 -8.04
CA GLU A 247 -0.87 9.84 -7.43
C GLU A 247 -1.04 11.30 -7.84
N SER A 248 0.06 12.02 -8.08
CA SER A 248 0.03 13.43 -8.53
C SER A 248 -0.81 13.64 -9.79
N ARG A 249 -0.89 12.64 -10.66
CA ARG A 249 -1.62 12.70 -11.94
C ARG A 249 -3.09 12.28 -11.82
N ARG A 250 -3.54 11.85 -10.66
CA ARG A 250 -4.87 11.27 -10.45
C ARG A 250 -6.00 12.10 -11.06
N ALA A 251 -6.00 13.42 -10.81
CA ALA A 251 -7.05 14.32 -11.29
C ALA A 251 -7.13 14.44 -12.82
N ALA A 252 -6.05 14.09 -13.53
CA ALA A 252 -5.95 14.18 -14.98
C ALA A 252 -6.17 12.83 -15.69
N ARG A 253 -6.24 11.69 -14.96
CA ARG A 253 -6.34 10.35 -15.55
C ARG A 253 -7.73 9.98 -16.07
N THR A 254 -8.75 10.67 -15.58
CA THR A 254 -10.13 10.43 -16.02
C THR A 254 -10.78 11.73 -16.45
N SER A 255 -11.58 11.65 -17.53
CA SER A 255 -12.45 12.76 -17.94
C SER A 255 -13.60 12.95 -16.94
N PRO A 256 -14.34 14.07 -17.02
CA PRO A 256 -15.56 14.25 -16.23
C PRO A 256 -16.63 13.17 -16.47
N SER A 257 -16.61 12.50 -17.63
CA SER A 257 -17.48 11.36 -17.97
C SER A 257 -16.95 10.01 -17.45
N GLY A 258 -15.81 9.99 -16.72
CA GLY A 258 -15.20 8.77 -16.20
C GLY A 258 -14.45 7.93 -17.24
N GLU A 259 -14.09 8.52 -18.38
CA GLU A 259 -13.30 7.85 -19.41
C GLU A 259 -11.81 7.95 -19.13
N LEU A 260 -11.05 6.93 -19.53
CA LEU A 260 -9.59 6.91 -19.42
C LEU A 260 -8.97 7.99 -20.33
N VAL A 261 -8.09 8.81 -19.75
CA VAL A 261 -7.26 9.78 -20.46
C VAL A 261 -5.81 9.26 -20.50
N LEU A 262 -5.27 9.08 -21.72
CA LEU A 262 -3.90 8.63 -21.89
C LEU A 262 -2.91 9.67 -21.37
N LEU A 263 -1.71 9.24 -20.98
CA LEU A 263 -0.68 10.11 -20.39
C LEU A 263 -0.35 11.31 -21.28
N ASP A 264 -0.28 11.08 -22.59
CA ASP A 264 0.04 12.12 -23.58
C ASP A 264 -1.06 13.19 -23.70
N ASP A 265 -2.32 12.79 -23.42
CA ASP A 265 -3.50 13.64 -23.50
C ASP A 265 -3.86 14.30 -22.15
N GLN A 266 -3.12 13.98 -21.08
CA GLN A 266 -3.38 14.53 -19.73
C GLN A 266 -3.02 16.02 -19.65
N ASP A 267 -3.91 16.80 -19.08
CA ASP A 267 -3.66 18.19 -18.69
C ASP A 267 -2.71 18.23 -17.47
N ARG A 268 -1.44 18.53 -17.72
CA ARG A 268 -0.38 18.57 -16.69
C ARG A 268 -0.59 19.70 -15.68
N THR A 269 -1.39 20.72 -15.97
CA THR A 269 -1.72 21.79 -15.02
C THR A 269 -2.57 21.28 -13.85
N ARG A 270 -3.23 20.14 -14.03
CA ARG A 270 -4.04 19.46 -13.01
C ARG A 270 -3.22 18.49 -12.14
N TRP A 271 -1.93 18.32 -12.43
CA TRP A 271 -1.06 17.47 -11.64
C TRP A 271 -0.68 18.15 -10.32
N ASN A 272 -0.67 17.39 -9.23
CA ASN A 272 -0.33 17.90 -7.89
C ASN A 272 1.17 18.17 -7.78
N GLN A 273 1.53 19.46 -7.79
CA GLN A 273 2.92 19.91 -7.79
C GLN A 273 3.63 19.63 -6.46
N GLU A 274 2.91 19.61 -5.33
CA GLU A 274 3.48 19.28 -4.03
C GLU A 274 3.93 17.81 -3.99
N GLN A 275 3.08 16.89 -4.47
CA GLN A 275 3.44 15.47 -4.57
C GLN A 275 4.58 15.21 -5.56
N ILE A 276 4.63 15.97 -6.67
CA ILE A 276 5.74 15.88 -7.63
C ILE A 276 7.05 16.33 -6.97
N ALA A 277 7.07 17.48 -6.31
CA ALA A 277 8.27 17.99 -5.64
C ALA A 277 8.76 17.05 -4.52
N GLU A 278 7.85 16.53 -3.69
CA GLU A 278 8.17 15.54 -2.66
C GLU A 278 8.74 14.25 -3.29
N GLY A 279 8.10 13.75 -4.35
CA GLY A 279 8.53 12.54 -5.05
C GLY A 279 9.92 12.69 -5.68
N GLN A 280 10.19 13.80 -6.35
CA GLN A 280 11.49 14.10 -6.96
C GLN A 280 12.61 14.16 -5.90
N ALA A 281 12.38 14.87 -4.79
CA ALA A 281 13.36 14.96 -3.71
C ALA A 281 13.67 13.58 -3.10
N LEU A 282 12.67 12.70 -3.01
CA LEU A 282 12.85 11.31 -2.56
C LEU A 282 13.68 10.49 -3.56
N VAL A 283 13.42 10.61 -4.87
CA VAL A 283 14.18 9.94 -5.93
C VAL A 283 15.65 10.36 -5.89
N GLU A 284 15.92 11.68 -5.85
CA GLU A 284 17.29 12.21 -5.79
C GLU A 284 18.05 11.65 -4.56
N ARG A 285 17.41 11.66 -3.40
CA ARG A 285 18.00 11.13 -2.17
C ARG A 285 18.27 9.63 -2.27
N ALA A 286 17.33 8.86 -2.83
CA ALA A 286 17.47 7.41 -2.98
C ALA A 286 18.61 7.08 -3.96
N LEU A 287 18.69 7.75 -5.11
CA LEU A 287 19.76 7.57 -6.11
C LEU A 287 21.14 7.97 -5.55
N ALA A 288 21.22 9.07 -4.79
CA ALA A 288 22.46 9.54 -4.17
C ALA A 288 23.06 8.52 -3.19
N SER A 289 22.23 7.66 -2.58
CA SER A 289 22.68 6.58 -1.68
C SER A 289 23.53 5.51 -2.36
N ARG A 290 23.42 5.36 -3.69
CA ARG A 290 23.98 4.26 -4.50
C ARG A 290 23.55 2.85 -4.07
N ARG A 291 22.52 2.73 -3.24
CA ARG A 291 21.92 1.49 -2.73
C ARG A 291 20.45 1.47 -3.11
N PHE A 292 20.14 1.65 -4.37
CA PHE A 292 18.79 1.69 -4.91
C PHE A 292 18.45 0.41 -5.68
N GLY A 293 17.19 0.10 -5.80
CA GLY A 293 16.66 -1.05 -6.51
C GLY A 293 15.47 -0.71 -7.41
N PRO A 294 14.59 -1.68 -7.69
CA PRO A 294 13.54 -1.56 -8.69
C PRO A 294 12.54 -0.41 -8.44
N TYR A 295 12.12 -0.17 -7.20
CA TYR A 295 11.15 0.89 -6.91
C TYR A 295 11.74 2.28 -7.16
N THR A 296 12.99 2.50 -6.77
CA THR A 296 13.69 3.78 -7.04
C THR A 296 13.84 4.02 -8.54
N LEU A 297 14.17 2.99 -9.34
CA LEU A 297 14.29 3.12 -10.79
C LEU A 297 12.94 3.41 -11.46
N GLN A 298 11.86 2.76 -11.03
CA GLN A 298 10.51 3.05 -11.50
C GLN A 298 10.08 4.48 -11.12
N ALA A 299 10.41 4.92 -9.90
CA ALA A 299 10.17 6.30 -9.47
C ALA A 299 10.96 7.31 -10.31
N ALA A 300 12.21 7.02 -10.64
CA ALA A 300 13.01 7.88 -11.52
C ALA A 300 12.38 8.02 -12.91
N ILE A 301 11.86 6.93 -13.50
CA ILE A 301 11.11 6.98 -14.77
C ILE A 301 9.87 7.88 -14.62
N ALA A 302 9.12 7.73 -13.53
CA ALA A 302 7.94 8.56 -13.27
C ALA A 302 8.32 10.04 -13.06
N ALA A 303 9.47 10.33 -12.45
CA ALA A 303 9.99 11.68 -12.27
C ALA A 303 10.31 12.35 -13.60
N VAL A 304 10.96 11.65 -14.55
CA VAL A 304 11.23 12.18 -15.91
C VAL A 304 9.92 12.57 -16.62
N HIS A 305 8.85 11.78 -16.46
CA HIS A 305 7.54 12.16 -16.98
C HIS A 305 6.97 13.41 -16.30
N ALA A 306 7.18 13.56 -14.99
CA ALA A 306 6.65 14.67 -14.21
C ALA A 306 7.40 15.99 -14.44
N GLU A 307 8.69 15.93 -14.78
CA GLU A 307 9.54 17.08 -15.10
C GLU A 307 9.20 17.71 -16.45
N ALA A 308 8.76 16.90 -17.41
CA ALA A 308 8.47 17.38 -18.75
C ALA A 308 7.27 18.32 -18.75
N ALA A 309 7.42 19.53 -19.32
CA ALA A 309 6.33 20.51 -19.43
C ALA A 309 5.18 20.04 -20.34
N SER A 310 5.45 19.12 -21.28
CA SER A 310 4.46 18.50 -22.18
C SER A 310 4.89 17.07 -22.53
N ALA A 311 3.99 16.29 -23.12
CA ALA A 311 4.30 14.96 -23.62
C ALA A 311 5.44 14.97 -24.65
N ALA A 312 5.47 15.98 -25.54
CA ALA A 312 6.50 16.14 -26.55
C ALA A 312 7.88 16.50 -25.96
N ALA A 313 7.94 17.07 -24.77
CA ALA A 313 9.17 17.43 -24.08
C ALA A 313 9.74 16.30 -23.18
N THR A 314 9.09 15.15 -23.16
CA THR A 314 9.54 14.00 -22.34
C THR A 314 10.88 13.46 -22.85
N ASP A 315 11.86 13.28 -21.94
CA ASP A 315 13.17 12.71 -22.27
C ASP A 315 13.11 11.18 -22.42
N TRP A 316 12.67 10.73 -23.59
CA TRP A 316 12.58 9.31 -23.92
C TRP A 316 13.92 8.57 -23.91
N PRO A 317 15.05 9.16 -24.39
CA PRO A 317 16.38 8.59 -24.20
C PRO A 317 16.71 8.25 -22.75
N GLN A 318 16.45 9.18 -21.82
CA GLN A 318 16.66 8.94 -20.39
C GLN A 318 15.75 7.81 -19.85
N ILE A 319 14.47 7.81 -20.22
CA ILE A 319 13.51 6.77 -19.82
C ILE A 319 13.97 5.40 -20.30
N VAL A 320 14.38 5.26 -21.56
CA VAL A 320 14.89 3.98 -22.09
C VAL A 320 16.14 3.53 -21.35
N GLY A 321 17.07 4.46 -21.05
CA GLY A 321 18.26 4.17 -20.24
C GLY A 321 17.92 3.65 -18.85
N LEU A 322 16.93 4.25 -18.18
CA LEU A 322 16.44 3.79 -16.86
C LEU A 322 15.81 2.40 -16.95
N TYR A 323 15.01 2.12 -17.99
CA TYR A 323 14.48 0.77 -18.23
C TYR A 323 15.58 -0.26 -18.51
N ASP A 324 16.67 0.10 -19.20
CA ASP A 324 17.82 -0.79 -19.42
C ASP A 324 18.51 -1.16 -18.08
N VAL A 325 18.57 -0.24 -17.13
CA VAL A 325 19.07 -0.52 -15.78
C VAL A 325 18.08 -1.39 -15.00
N LEU A 326 16.79 -1.06 -15.07
CA LEU A 326 15.74 -1.78 -14.37
C LEU A 326 15.66 -3.25 -14.81
N LEU A 327 15.73 -3.53 -16.11
CA LEU A 327 15.72 -4.89 -16.65
C LEU A 327 16.91 -5.75 -16.20
N ARG A 328 18.05 -5.12 -15.89
CA ARG A 328 19.20 -5.84 -15.32
C ARG A 328 19.01 -6.15 -13.83
N ALA A 329 18.29 -5.28 -13.12
CA ALA A 329 18.03 -5.44 -11.68
C ALA A 329 16.84 -6.38 -11.42
N ASP A 330 15.79 -6.27 -12.23
CA ASP A 330 14.53 -7.01 -12.10
C ASP A 330 14.01 -7.40 -13.50
N PRO A 331 14.46 -8.53 -14.08
CA PRO A 331 13.99 -9.01 -15.36
C PRO A 331 12.50 -9.38 -15.33
N SER A 332 11.69 -8.64 -16.08
CA SER A 332 10.24 -8.83 -16.13
C SER A 332 9.70 -8.55 -17.53
N PRO A 333 8.84 -9.44 -18.10
CA PRO A 333 8.19 -9.19 -19.37
C PRO A 333 7.34 -7.91 -19.40
N VAL A 334 6.77 -7.50 -18.26
CA VAL A 334 6.04 -6.23 -18.14
C VAL A 334 6.98 -5.04 -18.25
N VAL A 335 8.16 -5.11 -17.64
CA VAL A 335 9.19 -4.07 -17.78
C VAL A 335 9.71 -4.02 -19.21
N GLU A 336 9.91 -5.18 -19.88
CA GLU A 336 10.26 -5.23 -21.32
C GLU A 336 9.20 -4.56 -22.19
N LEU A 337 7.90 -4.78 -21.91
CA LEU A 337 6.80 -4.17 -22.62
C LEU A 337 6.81 -2.64 -22.46
N ASN A 338 6.98 -2.15 -21.24
CA ASN A 338 7.03 -0.71 -20.95
C ASN A 338 8.25 -0.06 -21.63
N ARG A 339 9.40 -0.75 -21.60
CA ARG A 339 10.58 -0.33 -22.36
C ARG A 339 10.31 -0.25 -23.86
N ALA A 340 9.63 -1.26 -24.43
CA ALA A 340 9.29 -1.29 -25.86
C ALA A 340 8.39 -0.10 -26.25
N ALA A 341 7.45 0.29 -25.39
CA ALA A 341 6.64 1.48 -25.57
C ALA A 341 7.52 2.77 -25.57
N ALA A 342 8.47 2.88 -24.63
CA ALA A 342 9.39 4.00 -24.59
C ALA A 342 10.31 4.05 -25.83
N VAL A 343 10.79 2.90 -26.30
CA VAL A 343 11.58 2.78 -27.56
C VAL A 343 10.73 3.21 -28.77
N ALA A 344 9.43 2.88 -28.78
CA ALA A 344 8.53 3.33 -29.86
C ALA A 344 8.39 4.85 -29.92
N LEU A 345 8.50 5.53 -28.78
CA LEU A 345 8.42 6.98 -28.68
C LEU A 345 9.77 7.67 -28.98
N ARG A 346 10.88 7.00 -28.69
CA ARG A 346 12.23 7.46 -29.01
C ARG A 346 12.63 7.23 -30.47
N ASP A 347 12.43 5.99 -30.96
CA ASP A 347 13.00 5.51 -32.25
C ASP A 347 11.92 5.26 -33.31
N GLY A 348 10.66 5.48 -33.00
CA GLY A 348 9.52 5.28 -33.86
C GLY A 348 8.77 3.95 -33.66
N PRO A 349 7.51 3.89 -34.13
CA PRO A 349 6.59 2.78 -33.83
C PRO A 349 7.06 1.42 -34.33
N ALA A 350 7.84 1.35 -35.41
CA ALA A 350 8.36 0.09 -35.94
C ALA A 350 9.37 -0.57 -35.00
N ALA A 351 10.25 0.22 -34.36
CA ALA A 351 11.22 -0.31 -33.42
C ALA A 351 10.55 -0.90 -32.17
N GLY A 352 9.59 -0.17 -31.58
CA GLY A 352 8.83 -0.69 -30.45
C GLY A 352 7.98 -1.90 -30.78
N LEU A 353 7.33 -1.92 -31.96
CA LEU A 353 6.52 -3.05 -32.40
C LEU A 353 7.33 -4.35 -32.50
N ALA A 354 8.54 -4.28 -33.06
CA ALA A 354 9.42 -5.46 -33.16
C ALA A 354 9.72 -6.06 -31.77
N LEU A 355 9.95 -5.23 -30.76
CA LEU A 355 10.17 -5.68 -29.39
C LEU A 355 8.91 -6.32 -28.77
N ILE A 356 7.73 -5.71 -28.95
CA ILE A 356 6.47 -6.28 -28.46
C ILE A 356 6.16 -7.62 -29.14
N GLU A 357 6.36 -7.72 -30.45
CA GLU A 357 6.15 -8.95 -31.21
C GLU A 357 7.12 -10.06 -30.71
N ALA A 358 8.36 -9.73 -30.37
CA ALA A 358 9.30 -10.69 -29.78
C ALA A 358 8.85 -11.18 -28.40
N ILE A 359 8.32 -10.32 -27.54
CA ILE A 359 7.79 -10.71 -26.22
C ILE A 359 6.60 -11.66 -26.42
N LEU A 360 5.65 -11.32 -27.26
CA LEU A 360 4.47 -12.14 -27.52
C LEU A 360 4.81 -13.48 -28.19
N ALA A 361 5.83 -13.52 -29.08
CA ALA A 361 6.29 -14.72 -29.74
C ALA A 361 6.92 -15.76 -28.79
N ARG A 362 7.50 -15.30 -27.66
CA ARG A 362 7.97 -16.19 -26.58
C ARG A 362 6.83 -16.78 -25.75
N GLY A 363 5.59 -16.32 -25.94
CA GLY A 363 4.43 -16.67 -25.13
C GLY A 363 4.27 -15.81 -23.88
N ASP A 364 5.20 -14.91 -23.62
CA ASP A 364 5.12 -13.96 -22.51
C ASP A 364 3.97 -12.97 -22.77
N LEU A 365 3.22 -12.62 -21.72
CA LEU A 365 2.12 -11.65 -21.77
C LEU A 365 0.99 -11.98 -22.77
N ALA A 366 0.86 -13.24 -23.22
CA ALA A 366 -0.19 -13.67 -24.16
C ALA A 366 -1.61 -13.42 -23.65
N GLU A 367 -1.81 -13.45 -22.32
CA GLU A 367 -3.08 -13.16 -21.63
C GLU A 367 -3.11 -11.76 -20.99
N TYR A 368 -2.16 -10.89 -21.34
CA TYR A 368 -2.08 -9.54 -20.77
C TYR A 368 -2.61 -8.50 -21.76
N HIS A 369 -3.80 -7.96 -21.48
CA HIS A 369 -4.52 -7.05 -22.39
C HIS A 369 -3.71 -5.83 -22.82
N LEU A 370 -2.84 -5.28 -21.94
CA LEU A 370 -2.02 -4.11 -22.25
C LEU A 370 -0.95 -4.41 -23.30
N ALA A 371 -0.42 -5.63 -23.38
CA ALA A 371 0.53 -6.00 -24.45
C ALA A 371 -0.15 -5.96 -25.81
N HIS A 372 -1.37 -6.49 -25.90
CA HIS A 372 -2.17 -6.45 -27.13
C HIS A 372 -2.64 -5.04 -27.48
N SER A 373 -2.99 -4.23 -26.47
CA SER A 373 -3.36 -2.82 -26.66
C SER A 373 -2.18 -1.99 -27.21
N ALA A 374 -0.99 -2.16 -26.65
CA ALA A 374 0.22 -1.51 -27.12
C ALA A 374 0.59 -1.93 -28.54
N ARG A 375 0.52 -3.24 -28.86
CA ARG A 375 0.72 -3.76 -30.22
C ARG A 375 -0.27 -3.13 -31.19
N ALA A 376 -1.53 -3.06 -30.81
CA ALA A 376 -2.60 -2.49 -31.63
C ALA A 376 -2.35 -1.02 -31.97
N ASP A 377 -1.97 -0.18 -30.98
CA ASP A 377 -1.66 1.22 -31.22
C ASP A 377 -0.47 1.41 -32.16
N LEU A 378 0.62 0.64 -31.98
CA LEU A 378 1.77 0.72 -32.87
C LEU A 378 1.44 0.24 -34.30
N CYS A 379 0.65 -0.83 -34.48
CA CYS A 379 0.16 -1.26 -35.78
C CYS A 379 -0.71 -0.17 -36.45
N ARG A 380 -1.62 0.46 -35.69
CA ARG A 380 -2.45 1.58 -36.17
C ARG A 380 -1.57 2.75 -36.65
N ARG A 381 -0.57 3.14 -35.87
CA ARG A 381 0.37 4.23 -36.22
C ARG A 381 1.21 3.92 -37.48
N LEU A 382 1.42 2.64 -37.78
CA LEU A 382 2.10 2.15 -38.99
C LEU A 382 1.15 1.91 -40.18
N GLY A 383 -0.14 2.16 -40.04
CA GLY A 383 -1.14 1.89 -41.09
C GLY A 383 -1.48 0.40 -41.28
N ARG A 384 -1.01 -0.48 -40.36
CA ARG A 384 -1.31 -1.94 -40.38
C ARG A 384 -2.69 -2.20 -39.76
N ILE A 385 -3.76 -1.75 -40.44
CA ILE A 385 -5.12 -1.67 -39.90
C ILE A 385 -5.69 -3.04 -39.51
N ALA A 386 -5.46 -4.09 -40.33
CA ALA A 386 -5.92 -5.45 -40.02
C ALA A 386 -5.27 -6.00 -38.73
N ASP A 387 -3.96 -5.80 -38.57
CA ASP A 387 -3.22 -6.24 -37.39
C ASP A 387 -3.63 -5.44 -36.14
N ALA A 388 -3.87 -4.14 -36.28
CA ALA A 388 -4.36 -3.27 -35.23
C ALA A 388 -5.73 -3.76 -34.71
N ARG A 389 -6.67 -4.04 -35.63
CA ARG A 389 -8.00 -4.56 -35.32
C ARG A 389 -7.92 -5.88 -34.54
N ALA A 390 -7.21 -6.87 -35.06
CA ALA A 390 -7.07 -8.16 -34.40
C ALA A 390 -6.47 -8.03 -32.98
N SER A 391 -5.50 -7.11 -32.80
CA SER A 391 -4.87 -6.88 -31.50
C SER A 391 -5.81 -6.15 -30.52
N TYR A 392 -6.60 -5.15 -30.98
CA TYR A 392 -7.61 -4.50 -30.12
C TYR A 392 -8.73 -5.46 -29.72
N GLU A 393 -9.20 -6.33 -30.63
CA GLU A 393 -10.19 -7.36 -30.32
C GLU A 393 -9.67 -8.33 -29.24
N ARG A 394 -8.40 -8.76 -29.35
CA ARG A 394 -7.79 -9.59 -28.32
C ARG A 394 -7.65 -8.85 -26.98
N ALA A 395 -7.21 -7.60 -27.00
CA ALA A 395 -7.14 -6.78 -25.80
C ALA A 395 -8.52 -6.63 -25.13
N LEU A 396 -9.58 -6.36 -25.92
CA LEU A 396 -10.95 -6.22 -25.44
C LEU A 396 -11.49 -7.52 -24.81
N ALA A 397 -11.16 -8.67 -25.38
CA ALA A 397 -11.53 -9.98 -24.83
C ALA A 397 -10.89 -10.24 -23.45
N LEU A 398 -9.70 -9.68 -23.19
CA LEU A 398 -8.95 -9.85 -21.96
C LEU A 398 -9.23 -8.74 -20.92
N ALA A 399 -9.66 -7.56 -21.34
CA ALA A 399 -9.90 -6.41 -20.48
C ALA A 399 -11.09 -6.64 -19.54
N ARG A 400 -10.90 -6.39 -18.24
CA ARG A 400 -11.91 -6.60 -17.19
C ARG A 400 -12.53 -5.31 -16.67
N GLN A 401 -11.84 -4.17 -16.80
CA GLN A 401 -12.29 -2.88 -16.30
C GLN A 401 -13.21 -2.20 -17.34
N ALA A 402 -14.34 -1.67 -16.89
CA ALA A 402 -15.30 -1.01 -17.79
C ALA A 402 -14.71 0.23 -18.53
N PRO A 403 -13.90 1.10 -17.91
CA PRO A 403 -13.29 2.23 -18.62
C PRO A 403 -12.27 1.80 -19.69
N GLU A 404 -11.48 0.74 -19.43
CA GLU A 404 -10.55 0.20 -20.43
C GLU A 404 -11.29 -0.43 -21.60
N ARG A 405 -12.36 -1.18 -21.33
CA ARG A 405 -13.22 -1.75 -22.37
C ARG A 405 -13.80 -0.68 -23.28
N ARG A 406 -14.40 0.39 -22.69
CA ARG A 406 -14.93 1.53 -23.47
C ARG A 406 -13.85 2.21 -24.32
N PHE A 407 -12.64 2.34 -23.78
CA PHE A 407 -11.50 2.87 -24.53
C PHE A 407 -11.18 1.99 -25.75
N LEU A 408 -11.07 0.67 -25.56
CA LEU A 408 -10.75 -0.27 -26.64
C LEU A 408 -11.87 -0.35 -27.69
N GLU A 409 -13.14 -0.33 -27.29
CA GLU A 409 -14.30 -0.30 -28.16
C GLU A 409 -14.29 0.97 -29.05
N ARG A 410 -13.98 2.13 -28.48
CA ARG A 410 -13.83 3.39 -29.23
C ARG A 410 -12.67 3.29 -30.24
N ARG A 411 -11.51 2.76 -29.85
CA ARG A 411 -10.38 2.56 -30.75
C ARG A 411 -10.70 1.61 -31.90
N LEU A 412 -11.47 0.57 -31.67
CA LEU A 412 -11.95 -0.34 -32.72
C LEU A 412 -12.92 0.37 -33.70
N ALA A 413 -13.81 1.20 -33.21
CA ALA A 413 -14.72 1.97 -34.03
C ALA A 413 -13.98 2.97 -34.96
N GLU A 414 -12.92 3.63 -34.42
CA GLU A 414 -12.07 4.56 -35.19
C GLU A 414 -11.33 3.88 -36.36
N LEU A 415 -11.07 2.57 -36.31
CA LEU A 415 -10.41 1.81 -37.37
C LEU A 415 -11.41 1.45 -38.53
N GLY A 416 -12.70 1.63 -38.35
CA GLY A 416 -13.75 1.28 -39.32
C GLY A 416 -14.29 2.48 -40.10
N SER A 417 -13.88 3.68 -39.66
CA SER A 417 -14.21 4.96 -40.34
C SER A 417 -13.04 5.38 -41.23
#